data_3a1f6d5c2f82c78e6b2406598eafd3a2
#
_entry.id   3a1f6d5c2f82c78e6b2406598eafd3a2
#
_cell.length_a   1.000
_cell.length_b   1.000
_cell.length_c   1.000
_cell.angle_alpha   90.00
_cell.angle_beta   90.00
_cell.angle_gamma   90.00
#
_symmetry.space_group_name_H-M   'P 1'
#
loop_
_entity.id
_entity.type
_entity.pdbx_description
1 polymer ?
#
loop_
_entity_poly.entity_id
_entity_poly.type
_entity_poly.pdbx_seq_one_letter_code
_entity_poly.pdbx_strand_id
1 'polypeptide(L)'
;MNNHLFWLKFGLFSVGLGQSFAFVLVPPLARDLGLSEIQTSTIFAISAVAWAITSASWGRASDKLGRRNIAVIGLIGYSISIIALITPLFLVEQNLLAFVYLFPSLILGRLINGLIGSATRPASFAFLADITPPEKRTVKFARMESSFLAGTVLGPLIGGFLFLFSQSLPFYLFAACALIAALQLYLKMPNTKITTDTAKEINSISFRDANVWPFLFFAALISFCQASLLQSIGFYITDIFSYLPDLPLIISICFAILSISTIISQYLFTDLFGLDNSKLLKYGILIVLISYLFAAYSSSIAIFYFAIILNGIGSGMIRPANASALSLAQSPENQGSAAGYLGSVIPIGHMLTPIVAMPIYQIDPTSLYYLAQCYVLSQQSL
;
A
#
# COMPACT_ATOMS: atom_id res chain seq x y z
N MET A 1 -2.75 20.84 -20.42
CA MET A 1 -2.39 19.97 -19.26
C MET A 1 -1.02 19.38 -19.56
N ASN A 2 -0.03 19.60 -18.71
CA ASN A 2 1.35 19.17 -19.00
C ASN A 2 1.38 17.63 -19.12
N ASN A 3 1.62 17.12 -20.33
CA ASN A 3 1.59 15.69 -20.65
C ASN A 3 2.45 14.83 -19.70
N HIS A 4 3.57 15.37 -19.20
CA HIS A 4 4.44 14.65 -18.26
C HIS A 4 3.82 14.43 -16.86
N LEU A 5 2.99 15.37 -16.34
CA LEU A 5 2.28 15.20 -15.08
C LEU A 5 1.21 14.10 -15.17
N PHE A 6 0.55 13.97 -16.31
CA PHE A 6 -0.38 12.87 -16.55
C PHE A 6 0.35 11.53 -16.46
N TRP A 7 1.51 11.40 -17.12
CA TRP A 7 2.24 10.14 -17.13
C TRP A 7 2.88 9.79 -15.79
N LEU A 8 3.29 10.79 -14.99
CA LEU A 8 3.71 10.56 -13.59
C LEU A 8 2.57 9.99 -12.75
N LYS A 9 1.38 10.59 -12.84
CA LYS A 9 0.19 10.11 -12.15
C LYS A 9 -0.22 8.73 -12.62
N PHE A 10 -0.19 8.48 -13.92
CA PHE A 10 -0.50 7.18 -14.50
C PHE A 10 0.52 6.12 -14.08
N GLY A 11 1.81 6.46 -13.98
CA GLY A 11 2.84 5.58 -13.44
C GLY A 11 2.56 5.19 -11.99
N LEU A 12 2.26 6.16 -11.12
CA LEU A 12 1.90 5.89 -9.72
C LEU A 12 0.59 5.10 -9.60
N PHE A 13 -0.40 5.41 -10.43
CA PHE A 13 -1.64 4.65 -10.54
C PHE A 13 -1.37 3.18 -10.92
N SER A 14 -0.52 2.94 -11.91
CA SER A 14 -0.14 1.59 -12.36
C SER A 14 0.58 0.80 -11.25
N VAL A 15 1.45 1.47 -10.49
CA VAL A 15 2.11 0.86 -9.31
C VAL A 15 1.05 0.51 -8.26
N GLY A 16 0.09 1.38 -8.00
CA GLY A 16 -1.02 1.12 -7.08
C GLY A 16 -1.86 -0.08 -7.50
N LEU A 17 -2.23 -0.18 -8.79
CA LEU A 17 -2.99 -1.30 -9.36
C LEU A 17 -2.36 -2.66 -9.04
N GLY A 18 -1.14 -2.87 -9.46
CA GLY A 18 -0.53 -4.19 -9.34
C GLY A 18 -0.02 -4.46 -7.92
N GLN A 19 0.34 -3.44 -7.14
CA GLN A 19 0.76 -3.65 -5.76
C GLN A 19 -0.40 -4.15 -4.90
N SER A 20 -1.56 -3.52 -4.98
CA SER A 20 -2.75 -3.95 -4.23
C SER A 20 -3.25 -5.30 -4.70
N PHE A 21 -3.29 -5.53 -6.02
CA PHE A 21 -3.69 -6.81 -6.59
C PHE A 21 -2.76 -7.96 -6.16
N ALA A 22 -1.44 -7.71 -6.10
CA ALA A 22 -0.49 -8.70 -5.63
C ALA A 22 -0.75 -9.10 -4.16
N PHE A 23 -1.11 -8.16 -3.29
CA PHE A 23 -1.51 -8.46 -1.90
C PHE A 23 -2.78 -9.30 -1.79
N VAL A 24 -3.65 -9.21 -2.78
CA VAL A 24 -4.93 -9.93 -2.82
C VAL A 24 -4.75 -11.39 -3.22
N LEU A 25 -4.05 -11.63 -4.32
CA LEU A 25 -4.06 -12.92 -4.99
C LEU A 25 -2.80 -13.76 -4.81
N VAL A 26 -1.65 -13.15 -4.56
CA VAL A 26 -0.43 -13.93 -4.35
C VAL A 26 -0.50 -14.79 -3.09
N PRO A 27 -1.05 -14.32 -1.95
CA PRO A 27 -1.15 -15.17 -0.77
C PRO A 27 -1.92 -16.48 -0.98
N PRO A 28 -3.17 -16.48 -1.45
CA PRO A 28 -3.87 -17.75 -1.69
C PRO A 28 -3.20 -18.61 -2.74
N LEU A 29 -2.76 -18.06 -3.88
CA LEU A 29 -2.06 -18.82 -4.93
C LEU A 29 -0.77 -19.49 -4.43
N ALA A 30 0.02 -18.78 -3.64
CA ALA A 30 1.25 -19.33 -3.07
C ALA A 30 0.96 -20.44 -2.05
N ARG A 31 -0.12 -20.30 -1.28
CA ARG A 31 -0.59 -21.31 -0.34
C ARG A 31 -1.10 -22.57 -1.04
N ASP A 32 -1.86 -22.43 -2.11
CA ASP A 32 -2.36 -23.55 -2.92
C ASP A 32 -1.20 -24.39 -3.49
N LEU A 33 -0.04 -23.77 -3.72
CA LEU A 33 1.19 -24.43 -4.11
C LEU A 33 2.02 -24.98 -2.93
N GLY A 34 1.61 -24.76 -1.68
CA GLY A 34 2.21 -25.35 -0.47
C GLY A 34 3.08 -24.39 0.37
N LEU A 35 3.09 -23.09 0.09
CA LEU A 35 3.76 -22.12 0.97
C LEU A 35 2.88 -21.82 2.20
N SER A 36 3.52 -21.65 3.37
CA SER A 36 2.82 -21.22 4.58
C SER A 36 2.46 -19.72 4.55
N GLU A 37 1.52 -19.31 5.40
CA GLU A 37 1.10 -17.91 5.57
C GLU A 37 2.27 -17.04 6.00
N ILE A 38 3.16 -17.57 6.87
CA ILE A 38 4.38 -16.88 7.32
C ILE A 38 5.33 -16.67 6.15
N GLN A 39 5.57 -17.71 5.33
CA GLN A 39 6.43 -17.60 4.14
C GLN A 39 5.86 -16.56 3.17
N THR A 40 4.58 -16.61 2.89
CA THR A 40 3.92 -15.69 1.96
C THR A 40 3.98 -14.25 2.46
N SER A 41 3.69 -14.01 3.74
CA SER A 41 3.81 -12.67 4.33
C SER A 41 5.25 -12.17 4.37
N THR A 42 6.23 -13.06 4.57
CA THR A 42 7.66 -12.73 4.56
C THR A 42 8.12 -12.20 3.20
N ILE A 43 7.58 -12.71 2.09
CA ILE A 43 7.84 -12.20 0.74
C ILE A 43 7.53 -10.70 0.64
N PHE A 44 6.41 -10.27 1.20
CA PHE A 44 6.01 -8.86 1.22
C PHE A 44 6.79 -8.04 2.24
N ALA A 45 7.07 -8.59 3.41
CA ALA A 45 7.84 -7.93 4.45
C ALA A 45 9.25 -7.59 4.01
N ILE A 46 9.96 -8.51 3.36
CA ILE A 46 11.32 -8.29 2.82
C ILE A 46 11.31 -7.13 1.81
N SER A 47 10.30 -7.08 0.94
CA SER A 47 10.12 -5.96 0.01
C SER A 47 9.90 -4.64 0.74
N ALA A 48 9.11 -4.63 1.82
CA ALA A 48 8.83 -3.44 2.61
C ALA A 48 10.09 -2.93 3.34
N VAL A 49 10.92 -3.84 3.89
CA VAL A 49 12.22 -3.51 4.48
C VAL A 49 13.15 -2.88 3.44
N ALA A 50 13.29 -3.53 2.28
CA ALA A 50 14.12 -3.03 1.19
C ALA A 50 13.65 -1.64 0.72
N TRP A 51 12.34 -1.45 0.59
CA TRP A 51 11.72 -0.16 0.25
C TRP A 51 12.06 0.94 1.27
N ALA A 52 11.93 0.66 2.55
CA ALA A 52 12.21 1.62 3.61
C ALA A 52 13.68 2.06 3.61
N ILE A 53 14.61 1.12 3.39
CA ILE A 53 16.05 1.39 3.37
C ILE A 53 16.46 2.21 2.12
N THR A 54 15.89 1.89 0.95
CA THR A 54 16.36 2.44 -0.33
C THR A 54 15.65 3.73 -0.75
N SER A 55 14.42 3.97 -0.29
CA SER A 55 13.60 5.10 -0.74
C SER A 55 14.29 6.47 -0.57
N ALA A 56 14.91 6.73 0.58
CA ALA A 56 15.64 7.97 0.84
C ALA A 56 16.89 8.11 -0.05
N SER A 57 17.57 6.99 -0.34
CA SER A 57 18.74 6.97 -1.22
C SER A 57 18.35 7.26 -2.67
N TRP A 58 17.21 6.77 -3.14
CA TRP A 58 16.67 7.10 -4.44
C TRP A 58 16.27 8.57 -4.57
N GLY A 59 15.73 9.18 -3.48
CA GLY A 59 15.49 10.62 -3.43
C GLY A 59 16.76 11.40 -3.75
N ARG A 60 17.85 11.13 -3.01
CA ARG A 60 19.17 11.77 -3.23
C ARG A 60 19.77 11.44 -4.61
N ALA A 61 19.64 10.20 -5.07
CA ALA A 61 20.10 9.82 -6.40
C ALA A 61 19.36 10.58 -7.49
N SER A 62 18.08 10.87 -7.31
CA SER A 62 17.29 11.63 -8.27
C SER A 62 17.73 13.11 -8.41
N ASP A 63 18.33 13.68 -7.36
CA ASP A 63 18.96 15.02 -7.43
C ASP A 63 20.14 15.02 -8.40
N LYS A 64 20.96 13.99 -8.36
CA LYS A 64 22.22 13.88 -9.14
C LYS A 64 22.00 13.33 -10.56
N LEU A 65 21.25 12.23 -10.68
CA LEU A 65 21.05 11.50 -11.93
C LEU A 65 19.87 12.02 -12.75
N GLY A 66 19.05 12.88 -12.12
CA GLY A 66 17.86 13.49 -12.73
C GLY A 66 16.57 12.78 -12.37
N ARG A 67 15.53 13.56 -12.11
CA ARG A 67 14.21 13.13 -11.66
C ARG A 67 13.58 12.13 -12.60
N ARG A 68 13.63 12.42 -13.91
CA ARG A 68 13.08 11.55 -14.95
C ARG A 68 13.70 10.16 -14.94
N ASN A 69 15.02 10.11 -14.96
CA ASN A 69 15.74 8.82 -15.06
C ASN A 69 15.42 7.91 -13.89
N ILE A 70 15.41 8.45 -12.68
CA ILE A 70 15.11 7.66 -11.48
C ILE A 70 13.64 7.22 -11.43
N ALA A 71 12.70 8.08 -11.83
CA ALA A 71 11.28 7.69 -11.93
C ALA A 71 11.08 6.55 -12.95
N VAL A 72 11.76 6.62 -14.10
CA VAL A 72 11.71 5.58 -15.14
C VAL A 72 12.33 4.27 -14.65
N ILE A 73 13.52 4.32 -14.04
CA ILE A 73 14.17 3.13 -13.44
C ILE A 73 13.22 2.46 -12.43
N GLY A 74 12.57 3.24 -11.58
CA GLY A 74 11.62 2.71 -10.61
C GLY A 74 10.44 2.00 -11.25
N LEU A 75 9.82 2.56 -12.30
CA LEU A 75 8.71 1.94 -13.02
C LEU A 75 9.13 0.66 -13.74
N ILE A 76 10.32 0.63 -14.34
CA ILE A 76 10.88 -0.58 -14.96
C ILE A 76 11.13 -1.65 -13.89
N GLY A 77 11.77 -1.30 -12.78
CA GLY A 77 12.01 -2.21 -11.66
C GLY A 77 10.72 -2.78 -11.07
N TYR A 78 9.69 -1.94 -10.93
CA TYR A 78 8.37 -2.37 -10.53
C TYR A 78 7.77 -3.39 -11.52
N SER A 79 7.83 -3.11 -12.82
CA SER A 79 7.28 -4.00 -13.86
C SER A 79 7.99 -5.35 -13.88
N ILE A 80 9.32 -5.35 -13.79
CA ILE A 80 10.11 -6.58 -13.68
C ILE A 80 9.69 -7.37 -12.43
N SER A 81 9.52 -6.68 -11.30
CA SER A 81 9.10 -7.32 -10.04
C SER A 81 7.73 -7.99 -10.13
N ILE A 82 6.76 -7.34 -10.76
CA ILE A 82 5.40 -7.90 -10.91
C ILE A 82 5.44 -9.16 -11.81
N ILE A 83 6.20 -9.13 -12.89
CA ILE A 83 6.39 -10.30 -13.77
C ILE A 83 7.15 -11.40 -13.01
N ALA A 84 8.25 -11.07 -12.31
CA ALA A 84 9.02 -12.01 -11.52
C ALA A 84 8.24 -12.61 -10.33
N LEU A 85 7.15 -11.98 -9.91
CA LEU A 85 6.29 -12.49 -8.86
C LEU A 85 5.33 -13.58 -9.37
N ILE A 86 4.72 -13.39 -10.54
CA ILE A 86 3.75 -14.36 -11.07
C ILE A 86 4.44 -15.53 -11.78
N THR A 87 5.58 -15.30 -12.41
CA THR A 87 6.25 -16.31 -13.24
C THR A 87 6.63 -17.58 -12.45
N PRO A 88 7.23 -17.54 -11.25
CA PRO A 88 7.55 -18.74 -10.48
C PRO A 88 6.31 -19.54 -10.05
N LEU A 89 5.21 -18.87 -9.72
CA LEU A 89 3.94 -19.54 -9.38
C LEU A 89 3.45 -20.38 -10.56
N PHE A 90 3.41 -19.78 -11.75
CA PHE A 90 3.01 -20.47 -12.97
C PHE A 90 3.95 -21.62 -13.33
N LEU A 91 5.29 -21.42 -13.22
CA LEU A 91 6.26 -22.46 -13.56
C LEU A 91 6.18 -23.66 -12.61
N VAL A 92 5.89 -23.45 -11.33
CA VAL A 92 5.69 -24.56 -10.38
C VAL A 92 4.39 -25.28 -10.66
N GLU A 93 3.30 -24.56 -10.95
CA GLU A 93 2.01 -25.15 -11.32
C GLU A 93 2.11 -26.06 -12.55
N GLN A 94 2.93 -25.65 -13.54
CA GLN A 94 3.19 -26.44 -14.76
C GLN A 94 4.29 -27.51 -14.58
N ASN A 95 4.81 -27.74 -13.38
CA ASN A 95 5.94 -28.65 -13.10
C ASN A 95 7.23 -28.32 -13.87
N LEU A 96 7.42 -27.06 -14.30
CA LEU A 96 8.62 -26.59 -14.97
C LEU A 96 9.68 -26.05 -14.00
N LEU A 97 9.29 -25.76 -12.76
CA LEU A 97 10.18 -25.32 -11.68
C LEU A 97 9.93 -26.19 -10.45
N ALA A 98 10.98 -26.72 -9.83
CA ALA A 98 10.84 -27.49 -8.60
C ALA A 98 10.34 -26.57 -7.45
N PHE A 99 9.43 -27.07 -6.62
CA PHE A 99 8.82 -26.33 -5.50
C PHE A 99 9.83 -25.67 -4.57
N VAL A 100 10.99 -26.31 -4.33
CA VAL A 100 12.04 -25.77 -3.46
C VAL A 100 12.54 -24.39 -3.90
N TYR A 101 12.44 -24.06 -5.19
CA TYR A 101 12.83 -22.75 -5.72
C TYR A 101 11.72 -21.71 -5.71
N LEU A 102 10.48 -22.09 -5.38
CA LEU A 102 9.33 -21.15 -5.39
C LEU A 102 9.56 -19.99 -4.42
N PHE A 103 9.76 -20.28 -3.14
CA PHE A 103 9.92 -19.25 -2.11
C PHE A 103 11.12 -18.31 -2.36
N PRO A 104 12.34 -18.80 -2.65
CA PRO A 104 13.45 -17.93 -3.01
C PRO A 104 13.18 -17.05 -4.24
N SER A 105 12.54 -17.59 -5.27
CA SER A 105 12.23 -16.83 -6.49
C SER A 105 11.23 -15.70 -6.24
N LEU A 106 10.20 -15.96 -5.43
CA LEU A 106 9.24 -14.93 -5.03
C LEU A 106 9.90 -13.82 -4.19
N ILE A 107 10.80 -14.18 -3.26
CA ILE A 107 11.61 -13.20 -2.50
C ILE A 107 12.43 -12.34 -3.46
N LEU A 108 13.16 -12.94 -4.39
CA LEU A 108 13.98 -12.19 -5.35
C LEU A 108 13.13 -11.25 -6.20
N GLY A 109 11.99 -11.72 -6.72
CA GLY A 109 11.05 -10.90 -7.45
C GLY A 109 10.57 -9.68 -6.63
N ARG A 110 10.23 -9.88 -5.37
CA ARG A 110 9.78 -8.80 -4.48
C ARG A 110 10.91 -7.89 -3.99
N LEU A 111 12.13 -8.40 -3.85
CA LEU A 111 13.30 -7.57 -3.57
C LEU A 111 13.55 -6.55 -4.68
N ILE A 112 13.35 -6.91 -5.95
CA ILE A 112 13.44 -5.95 -7.08
C ILE A 112 12.47 -4.78 -6.87
N ASN A 113 11.25 -5.04 -6.41
CA ASN A 113 10.30 -3.97 -6.08
C ASN A 113 10.80 -3.08 -4.94
N GLY A 114 11.27 -3.68 -3.85
CA GLY A 114 11.79 -2.94 -2.71
C GLY A 114 13.03 -2.12 -3.04
N LEU A 115 13.98 -2.72 -3.75
CA LEU A 115 15.28 -2.09 -4.06
C LEU A 115 15.16 -1.06 -5.21
N ILE A 116 14.45 -1.38 -6.28
CA ILE A 116 14.41 -0.57 -7.51
C ILE A 116 13.05 0.12 -7.68
N GLY A 117 11.94 -0.61 -7.53
CA GLY A 117 10.58 -0.04 -7.67
C GLY A 117 10.30 1.12 -6.72
N SER A 118 10.93 1.11 -5.54
CA SER A 118 10.89 2.20 -4.55
C SER A 118 11.37 3.56 -5.06
N ALA A 119 12.12 3.59 -6.18
CA ALA A 119 12.65 4.83 -6.77
C ALA A 119 11.58 5.73 -7.39
N THR A 120 10.48 5.15 -7.89
CA THR A 120 9.42 5.88 -8.61
C THR A 120 8.84 7.02 -7.78
N ARG A 121 8.47 6.73 -6.54
CA ARG A 121 7.72 7.66 -5.70
C ARG A 121 8.53 8.87 -5.27
N PRO A 122 9.73 8.74 -4.64
CA PRO A 122 10.53 9.89 -4.25
C PRO A 122 10.93 10.76 -5.44
N ALA A 123 11.29 10.18 -6.58
CA ALA A 123 11.63 10.94 -7.78
C ALA A 123 10.43 11.73 -8.34
N SER A 124 9.23 11.14 -8.34
CA SER A 124 8.01 11.78 -8.81
C SER A 124 7.60 12.97 -7.92
N PHE A 125 7.66 12.80 -6.60
CA PHE A 125 7.34 13.87 -5.65
C PHE A 125 8.39 14.97 -5.67
N ALA A 126 9.67 14.62 -5.80
CA ALA A 126 10.75 15.58 -5.92
C ALA A 126 10.61 16.43 -7.21
N PHE A 127 10.32 15.81 -8.36
CA PHE A 127 10.02 16.56 -9.59
C PHE A 127 8.84 17.51 -9.42
N LEU A 128 7.76 17.03 -8.77
CA LEU A 128 6.60 17.88 -8.52
C LEU A 128 6.93 19.07 -7.61
N ALA A 129 7.81 18.86 -6.61
CA ALA A 129 8.31 19.94 -5.77
C ALA A 129 9.11 20.99 -6.56
N ASP A 130 9.95 20.53 -7.50
CA ASP A 130 10.81 21.40 -8.32
C ASP A 130 9.98 22.36 -9.20
N ILE A 131 8.82 21.92 -9.70
CA ILE A 131 7.95 22.69 -10.60
C ILE A 131 6.76 23.38 -9.93
N THR A 132 6.64 23.26 -8.60
CA THR A 132 5.46 23.79 -7.87
C THR A 132 5.89 24.79 -6.80
N PRO A 133 5.33 26.01 -6.82
CA PRO A 133 5.55 26.99 -5.75
C PRO A 133 5.17 26.42 -4.38
N PRO A 134 5.90 26.76 -3.29
CA PRO A 134 5.71 26.22 -1.95
C PRO A 134 4.24 26.20 -1.48
N GLU A 135 3.51 27.29 -1.73
CA GLU A 135 2.13 27.50 -1.28
C GLU A 135 1.13 26.50 -1.90
N LYS A 136 1.48 25.93 -3.07
CA LYS A 136 0.63 24.99 -3.83
C LYS A 136 1.10 23.54 -3.74
N ARG A 137 2.24 23.27 -3.07
CA ARG A 137 2.84 21.92 -2.99
C ARG A 137 1.92 20.91 -2.33
N THR A 138 1.31 21.26 -1.19
CA THR A 138 0.43 20.36 -0.44
C THR A 138 -0.72 19.84 -1.32
N VAL A 139 -1.43 20.73 -2.03
CA VAL A 139 -2.54 20.35 -2.91
C VAL A 139 -2.06 19.51 -4.10
N LYS A 140 -0.90 19.83 -4.67
CA LYS A 140 -0.34 19.08 -5.80
C LYS A 140 0.13 17.69 -5.38
N PHE A 141 0.75 17.58 -4.20
CA PHE A 141 1.16 16.29 -3.61
C PHE A 141 -0.03 15.41 -3.29
N ALA A 142 -1.09 15.96 -2.69
CA ALA A 142 -2.32 15.24 -2.43
C ALA A 142 -2.93 14.68 -3.74
N ARG A 143 -2.96 15.46 -4.81
CA ARG A 143 -3.44 15.00 -6.13
C ARG A 143 -2.55 13.93 -6.77
N MET A 144 -1.25 13.95 -6.52
CA MET A 144 -0.33 12.90 -6.97
C MET A 144 -0.57 11.61 -6.18
N GLU A 145 -0.70 11.73 -4.87
CA GLU A 145 -1.01 10.61 -3.97
C GLU A 145 -2.36 9.96 -4.28
N SER A 146 -3.38 10.77 -4.57
CA SER A 146 -4.70 10.26 -4.97
C SER A 146 -4.65 9.37 -6.21
N SER A 147 -3.67 9.58 -7.11
CA SER A 147 -3.51 8.71 -8.28
C SER A 147 -3.02 7.33 -7.89
N PHE A 148 -2.07 7.23 -6.95
CA PHE A 148 -1.62 5.95 -6.40
C PHE A 148 -2.76 5.25 -5.65
N LEU A 149 -3.48 5.98 -4.80
CA LEU A 149 -4.62 5.45 -4.04
C LEU A 149 -5.74 4.95 -4.95
N ALA A 150 -6.05 5.68 -6.04
CA ALA A 150 -7.02 5.21 -7.04
C ALA A 150 -6.58 3.88 -7.67
N GLY A 151 -5.28 3.73 -7.93
CA GLY A 151 -4.71 2.45 -8.37
C GLY A 151 -4.91 1.34 -7.34
N THR A 152 -4.63 1.61 -6.06
CA THR A 152 -4.80 0.59 -5.01
C THR A 152 -6.24 0.14 -4.82
N VAL A 153 -7.19 1.00 -5.13
CA VAL A 153 -8.61 0.70 -5.08
C VAL A 153 -9.07 -0.10 -6.29
N LEU A 154 -8.66 0.33 -7.49
CA LEU A 154 -9.09 -0.30 -8.74
C LEU A 154 -8.31 -1.57 -9.06
N GLY A 155 -7.14 -1.77 -8.45
CA GLY A 155 -6.31 -2.95 -8.68
C GLY A 155 -7.03 -4.27 -8.44
N PRO A 156 -7.59 -4.52 -7.25
CA PRO A 156 -8.35 -5.73 -6.97
C PRO A 156 -9.59 -5.87 -7.85
N LEU A 157 -10.30 -4.79 -8.14
CA LEU A 157 -11.51 -4.80 -8.95
C LEU A 157 -11.18 -5.19 -10.41
N ILE A 158 -10.26 -4.47 -11.05
CA ILE A 158 -9.84 -4.74 -12.43
C ILE A 158 -9.11 -6.06 -12.51
N GLY A 159 -8.19 -6.32 -11.56
CA GLY A 159 -7.41 -7.54 -11.52
C GLY A 159 -8.26 -8.77 -11.29
N GLY A 160 -9.24 -8.71 -10.38
CA GLY A 160 -10.20 -9.80 -10.15
C GLY A 160 -11.03 -10.12 -11.39
N PHE A 161 -11.51 -9.09 -12.12
CA PHE A 161 -12.22 -9.29 -13.38
C PHE A 161 -11.32 -9.95 -14.45
N LEU A 162 -10.08 -9.48 -14.59
CA LEU A 162 -9.13 -10.03 -15.55
C LEU A 162 -8.70 -11.47 -15.19
N PHE A 163 -8.66 -11.78 -13.89
CA PHE A 163 -8.33 -13.10 -13.37
C PHE A 163 -9.31 -14.19 -13.86
N LEU A 164 -10.57 -13.82 -14.13
CA LEU A 164 -11.56 -14.74 -14.71
C LEU A 164 -11.16 -15.27 -16.10
N PHE A 165 -10.32 -14.52 -16.83
CA PHE A 165 -9.83 -14.95 -18.15
C PHE A 165 -8.50 -15.70 -18.05
N SER A 166 -7.60 -15.27 -17.16
CA SER A 166 -6.31 -15.92 -16.90
C SER A 166 -5.71 -15.40 -15.59
N GLN A 167 -5.13 -16.30 -14.80
CA GLN A 167 -4.48 -15.95 -13.53
C GLN A 167 -3.30 -14.98 -13.69
N SER A 168 -2.58 -15.05 -14.80
CA SER A 168 -1.41 -14.22 -15.07
C SER A 168 -1.73 -12.90 -15.78
N LEU A 169 -2.87 -12.79 -16.46
CA LEU A 169 -3.25 -11.64 -17.28
C LEU A 169 -3.21 -10.30 -16.53
N PRO A 170 -3.77 -10.17 -15.30
CA PRO A 170 -3.72 -8.91 -14.56
C PRO A 170 -2.29 -8.43 -14.30
N PHE A 171 -1.39 -9.34 -13.92
CA PHE A 171 0.01 -9.01 -13.61
C PHE A 171 0.74 -8.47 -14.84
N TYR A 172 0.59 -9.13 -15.99
CA TYR A 172 1.18 -8.68 -17.26
C TYR A 172 0.62 -7.34 -17.71
N LEU A 173 -0.70 -7.14 -17.58
CA LEU A 173 -1.34 -5.87 -17.94
C LEU A 173 -0.86 -4.73 -17.05
N PHE A 174 -0.80 -4.91 -15.73
CA PHE A 174 -0.34 -3.88 -14.81
C PHE A 174 1.16 -3.57 -14.99
N ALA A 175 1.99 -4.58 -15.28
CA ALA A 175 3.38 -4.38 -15.66
C ALA A 175 3.49 -3.60 -16.99
N ALA A 176 2.68 -3.92 -17.99
CA ALA A 176 2.65 -3.20 -19.26
C ALA A 176 2.22 -1.73 -19.09
N CYS A 177 1.20 -1.44 -18.26
CA CYS A 177 0.79 -0.08 -17.94
C CYS A 177 1.95 0.73 -17.34
N ALA A 178 2.71 0.15 -16.39
CA ALA A 178 3.86 0.81 -15.80
C ALA A 178 5.01 1.00 -16.80
N LEU A 179 5.26 0.04 -17.70
CA LEU A 179 6.25 0.19 -18.78
C LEU A 179 5.85 1.27 -19.79
N ILE A 180 4.57 1.35 -20.16
CA ILE A 180 4.05 2.43 -21.02
C ILE A 180 4.25 3.79 -20.33
N ALA A 181 3.97 3.89 -19.03
CA ALA A 181 4.23 5.10 -18.27
C ALA A 181 5.73 5.45 -18.26
N ALA A 182 6.61 4.45 -18.04
CA ALA A 182 8.06 4.63 -18.06
C ALA A 182 8.55 5.16 -19.42
N LEU A 183 8.09 4.55 -20.52
CA LEU A 183 8.43 4.99 -21.88
C LEU A 183 7.97 6.43 -22.16
N GLN A 184 6.72 6.75 -21.81
CA GLN A 184 6.17 8.08 -22.03
C GLN A 184 6.86 9.14 -21.16
N LEU A 185 7.24 8.80 -19.92
CA LEU A 185 8.04 9.69 -19.08
C LEU A 185 9.42 9.92 -19.68
N TYR A 186 10.08 8.85 -20.14
CA TYR A 186 11.39 8.97 -20.78
C TYR A 186 11.35 9.91 -22.01
N LEU A 187 10.30 9.83 -22.82
CA LEU A 187 10.14 10.63 -24.03
C LEU A 187 9.67 12.08 -23.77
N LYS A 188 8.82 12.31 -22.77
CA LYS A 188 8.10 13.58 -22.62
C LYS A 188 8.48 14.41 -21.39
N MET A 189 9.12 13.80 -20.38
CA MET A 189 9.48 14.50 -19.14
C MET A 189 10.88 15.11 -19.27
N PRO A 190 11.07 16.38 -18.92
CA PRO A 190 12.41 16.98 -18.86
C PRO A 190 13.23 16.31 -17.74
N ASN A 191 14.51 16.07 -18.00
CA ASN A 191 15.40 15.52 -16.98
C ASN A 191 16.03 16.65 -16.17
N THR A 192 15.34 17.05 -15.12
CA THR A 192 15.83 18.09 -14.19
C THR A 192 16.83 17.49 -13.21
N LYS A 193 17.97 18.15 -13.04
CA LYS A 193 18.99 17.88 -12.03
C LYS A 193 19.10 19.12 -11.15
N ILE A 194 19.33 18.94 -9.86
CA ILE A 194 19.63 20.08 -8.98
C ILE A 194 21.13 20.29 -9.01
N THR A 195 21.56 21.49 -9.47
CA THR A 195 22.91 21.98 -9.23
C THR A 195 23.01 22.45 -7.78
N THR A 196 24.01 21.98 -7.08
CA THR A 196 24.17 21.85 -5.63
C THR A 196 24.25 23.14 -4.80
N ASP A 197 23.82 24.33 -5.25
CA ASP A 197 24.03 25.59 -4.53
C ASP A 197 22.86 26.03 -3.61
N THR A 198 21.82 25.22 -3.45
CA THR A 198 20.67 25.56 -2.60
C THR A 198 20.26 24.45 -1.64
N ALA A 199 21.21 23.75 -1.05
CA ALA A 199 20.94 22.97 0.15
C ALA A 199 20.73 23.95 1.34
N LYS A 200 19.57 24.61 1.40
CA LYS A 200 19.10 25.20 2.64
C LYS A 200 19.09 24.08 3.68
N GLU A 201 19.75 24.30 4.82
CA GLU A 201 19.59 23.49 6.02
C GLU A 201 18.10 23.32 6.27
N ILE A 202 17.58 22.16 5.90
CA ILE A 202 16.24 21.76 6.28
C ILE A 202 16.35 21.49 7.77
N ASN A 203 15.78 22.37 8.60
CA ASN A 203 15.61 22.11 10.01
C ASN A 203 14.90 20.75 10.12
N SER A 204 15.66 19.72 10.41
CA SER A 204 15.14 18.37 10.50
C SER A 204 14.37 18.24 11.80
N ILE A 205 13.05 18.13 11.69
CA ILE A 205 12.22 17.69 12.84
C ILE A 205 12.82 16.36 13.33
N SER A 206 12.94 16.23 14.64
CA SER A 206 13.32 14.94 15.22
C SER A 206 12.16 13.96 15.12
N PHE A 207 12.43 12.72 14.72
CA PHE A 207 11.48 11.62 14.80
C PHE A 207 10.93 11.40 16.22
N ARG A 208 11.66 11.87 17.26
CA ARG A 208 11.30 11.77 18.67
C ARG A 208 10.61 13.01 19.22
N ASP A 209 10.28 13.99 18.35
CA ASP A 209 9.55 15.18 18.78
C ASP A 209 8.18 14.77 19.33
N ALA A 210 7.82 15.32 20.51
CA ALA A 210 6.54 15.05 21.16
C ALA A 210 5.33 15.41 20.29
N ASN A 211 5.47 16.36 19.37
CA ASN A 211 4.43 16.76 18.42
C ASN A 211 4.40 15.88 17.15
N VAL A 212 5.30 14.92 17.01
CA VAL A 212 5.40 14.05 15.82
C VAL A 212 5.18 12.59 16.18
N TRP A 213 5.87 12.13 17.22
CA TRP A 213 5.90 10.73 17.64
C TRP A 213 4.52 10.08 17.81
N PRO A 214 3.51 10.70 18.50
CA PRO A 214 2.22 10.03 18.71
C PRO A 214 1.51 9.71 17.40
N PHE A 215 1.54 10.64 16.44
CA PHE A 215 0.92 10.44 15.11
C PHE A 215 1.62 9.37 14.30
N LEU A 216 2.94 9.25 14.39
CA LEU A 216 3.72 8.22 13.71
C LEU A 216 3.46 6.84 14.32
N PHE A 217 3.44 6.75 15.64
CA PHE A 217 3.13 5.50 16.35
C PHE A 217 1.72 5.03 16.01
N PHE A 218 0.74 5.92 16.04
CA PHE A 218 -0.62 5.62 15.65
C PHE A 218 -0.70 5.16 14.17
N ALA A 219 0.01 5.85 13.26
CA ALA A 219 0.07 5.46 11.86
C ALA A 219 0.70 4.07 11.65
N ALA A 220 1.77 3.75 12.37
CA ALA A 220 2.42 2.44 12.33
C ALA A 220 1.45 1.34 12.78
N LEU A 221 0.71 1.59 13.86
CA LEU A 221 -0.24 0.65 14.43
C LEU A 221 -1.43 0.40 13.48
N ILE A 222 -2.04 1.47 12.95
CA ILE A 222 -3.12 1.35 11.97
C ILE A 222 -2.61 0.66 10.69
N SER A 223 -1.37 0.94 10.28
CA SER A 223 -0.76 0.25 9.14
C SER A 223 -0.57 -1.24 9.41
N PHE A 224 -0.19 -1.62 10.63
CA PHE A 224 -0.07 -3.04 11.01
C PHE A 224 -1.43 -3.75 10.97
N CYS A 225 -2.47 -3.17 11.56
CA CYS A 225 -3.81 -3.73 11.52
C CYS A 225 -4.31 -3.89 10.07
N GLN A 226 -4.10 -2.86 9.24
CA GLN A 226 -4.51 -2.89 7.84
C GLN A 226 -3.71 -3.91 7.03
N ALA A 227 -2.38 -4.00 7.22
CA ALA A 227 -1.54 -4.97 6.54
C ALA A 227 -1.90 -6.40 6.93
N SER A 228 -2.20 -6.63 8.21
CA SER A 228 -2.65 -7.93 8.72
C SER A 228 -3.98 -8.35 8.08
N LEU A 229 -4.96 -7.44 8.01
CA LEU A 229 -6.22 -7.69 7.33
C LEU A 229 -6.01 -8.01 5.84
N LEU A 230 -5.28 -7.14 5.12
CA LEU A 230 -5.05 -7.30 3.68
C LEU A 230 -4.38 -8.63 3.33
N GLN A 231 -3.44 -9.09 4.17
CA GLN A 231 -2.73 -10.34 3.92
C GLN A 231 -3.49 -11.58 4.41
N SER A 232 -4.43 -11.45 5.34
CA SER A 232 -5.20 -12.57 5.88
C SER A 232 -6.53 -12.81 5.16
N ILE A 233 -7.13 -11.83 4.50
CA ILE A 233 -8.46 -11.97 3.86
C ILE A 233 -8.52 -13.20 2.95
N GLY A 234 -7.52 -13.39 2.08
CA GLY A 234 -7.47 -14.52 1.17
C GLY A 234 -7.45 -15.86 1.91
N PHE A 235 -6.57 -15.99 2.90
CA PHE A 235 -6.47 -17.18 3.73
C PHE A 235 -7.75 -17.43 4.53
N TYR A 236 -8.31 -16.40 5.14
CA TYR A 236 -9.53 -16.49 5.95
C TYR A 236 -10.73 -16.99 5.12
N ILE A 237 -10.87 -16.48 3.89
CA ILE A 237 -11.94 -16.94 3.00
C ILE A 237 -11.74 -18.39 2.61
N THR A 238 -10.51 -18.82 2.31
CA THR A 238 -10.23 -20.22 1.96
C THR A 238 -10.37 -21.17 3.15
N ASP A 239 -10.11 -20.72 4.38
CA ASP A 239 -10.21 -21.57 5.58
C ASP A 239 -11.64 -21.66 6.12
N ILE A 240 -12.34 -20.54 6.23
CA ILE A 240 -13.66 -20.47 6.90
C ILE A 240 -14.81 -20.67 5.91
N PHE A 241 -14.66 -20.22 4.67
CA PHE A 241 -15.70 -20.26 3.65
C PHE A 241 -15.35 -21.19 2.47
N SER A 242 -14.53 -22.23 2.73
CA SER A 242 -14.08 -23.21 1.71
C SER A 242 -15.22 -23.93 0.97
N TYR A 243 -16.40 -23.96 1.56
CA TYR A 243 -17.62 -24.57 0.99
C TYR A 243 -18.28 -23.72 -0.11
N LEU A 244 -17.84 -22.46 -0.27
CA LEU A 244 -18.39 -21.58 -1.31
C LEU A 244 -17.68 -21.81 -2.65
N PRO A 245 -18.40 -21.67 -3.79
CA PRO A 245 -17.78 -21.70 -5.11
C PRO A 245 -17.01 -20.42 -5.38
N ASP A 246 -16.07 -20.47 -6.31
CA ASP A 246 -15.36 -19.30 -6.86
C ASP A 246 -14.65 -18.42 -5.81
N LEU A 247 -13.90 -19.02 -4.89
CA LEU A 247 -13.18 -18.32 -3.82
C LEU A 247 -12.33 -17.13 -4.31
N PRO A 248 -11.61 -17.20 -5.45
CA PRO A 248 -10.89 -16.04 -5.99
C PRO A 248 -11.79 -14.84 -6.31
N LEU A 249 -12.99 -15.08 -6.80
CA LEU A 249 -13.98 -14.02 -7.04
C LEU A 249 -14.46 -13.41 -5.73
N ILE A 250 -14.75 -14.24 -4.73
CA ILE A 250 -15.17 -13.81 -3.40
C ILE A 250 -14.09 -12.93 -2.75
N ILE A 251 -12.83 -13.34 -2.82
CA ILE A 251 -11.68 -12.56 -2.35
C ILE A 251 -11.62 -11.20 -3.07
N SER A 252 -11.75 -11.21 -4.39
CA SER A 252 -11.73 -9.98 -5.18
C SER A 252 -12.88 -9.03 -4.81
N ILE A 253 -14.08 -9.57 -4.55
CA ILE A 253 -15.24 -8.81 -4.07
C ILE A 253 -14.96 -8.18 -2.70
N CYS A 254 -14.34 -8.88 -1.75
CA CYS A 254 -13.95 -8.32 -0.44
C CYS A 254 -13.05 -7.09 -0.60
N PHE A 255 -12.06 -7.17 -1.45
CA PHE A 255 -11.15 -6.04 -1.69
C PHE A 255 -11.82 -4.89 -2.44
N ALA A 256 -12.71 -5.19 -3.38
CA ALA A 256 -13.52 -4.17 -4.05
C ALA A 256 -14.42 -3.43 -3.04
N ILE A 257 -15.12 -4.17 -2.18
CA ILE A 257 -15.97 -3.62 -1.11
C ILE A 257 -15.13 -2.75 -0.17
N LEU A 258 -14.00 -3.25 0.33
CA LEU A 258 -13.08 -2.51 1.19
C LEU A 258 -12.67 -1.17 0.57
N SER A 259 -12.29 -1.22 -0.69
CA SER A 259 -11.78 -0.08 -1.43
C SER A 259 -12.88 0.96 -1.71
N ILE A 260 -14.03 0.51 -2.20
CA ILE A 260 -15.20 1.37 -2.49
C ILE A 260 -15.69 2.03 -1.19
N SER A 261 -15.82 1.27 -0.10
CA SER A 261 -16.24 1.78 1.20
C SER A 261 -15.27 2.83 1.75
N THR A 262 -13.96 2.62 1.54
CA THR A 262 -12.92 3.57 1.94
C THR A 262 -13.05 4.90 1.19
N ILE A 263 -13.27 4.87 -0.15
CA ILE A 263 -13.43 6.09 -0.95
C ILE A 263 -14.72 6.82 -0.58
N ILE A 264 -15.83 6.08 -0.52
CA ILE A 264 -17.13 6.67 -0.18
C ILE A 264 -17.06 7.34 1.19
N SER A 265 -16.46 6.66 2.18
CA SER A 265 -16.27 7.20 3.52
C SER A 265 -15.42 8.48 3.51
N GLN A 266 -14.29 8.46 2.81
CA GLN A 266 -13.42 9.62 2.71
C GLN A 266 -14.17 10.81 2.09
N TYR A 267 -14.89 10.60 1.00
CA TYR A 267 -15.68 11.65 0.37
C TYR A 267 -16.82 12.18 1.27
N LEU A 268 -17.59 11.27 1.87
CA LEU A 268 -18.74 11.67 2.68
C LEU A 268 -18.34 12.39 3.97
N PHE A 269 -17.42 11.82 4.74
CA PHE A 269 -17.13 12.32 6.09
C PHE A 269 -16.09 13.43 6.11
N THR A 270 -15.15 13.44 5.15
CA THR A 270 -14.12 14.48 5.08
C THR A 270 -14.56 15.65 4.21
N ASP A 271 -15.07 15.39 2.98
CA ASP A 271 -15.35 16.46 2.03
C ASP A 271 -16.77 17.00 2.17
N LEU A 272 -17.78 16.10 2.30
CA LEU A 272 -19.20 16.53 2.30
C LEU A 272 -19.66 16.98 3.70
N PHE A 273 -19.42 16.18 4.74
CA PHE A 273 -19.83 16.52 6.10
C PHE A 273 -18.81 17.39 6.84
N GLY A 274 -17.59 17.50 6.35
CA GLY A 274 -16.57 18.37 6.91
C GLY A 274 -16.28 18.10 8.40
N LEU A 275 -16.26 16.81 8.80
CA LEU A 275 -15.98 16.45 10.19
C LEU A 275 -14.54 16.82 10.55
N ASP A 276 -14.36 17.32 11.78
CA ASP A 276 -13.03 17.63 12.32
C ASP A 276 -12.19 16.37 12.54
N ASN A 277 -10.87 16.53 12.58
CA ASN A 277 -9.93 15.40 12.70
C ASN A 277 -10.19 14.56 13.95
N SER A 278 -10.56 15.17 15.07
CA SER A 278 -10.84 14.46 16.33
C SER A 278 -12.05 13.52 16.20
N LYS A 279 -13.15 14.01 15.60
CA LYS A 279 -14.35 13.18 15.35
C LYS A 279 -14.06 12.07 14.35
N LEU A 280 -13.32 12.38 13.25
CA LEU A 280 -12.93 11.39 12.25
C LEU A 280 -12.10 10.27 12.88
N LEU A 281 -11.12 10.60 13.74
CA LEU A 281 -10.31 9.60 14.45
C LEU A 281 -11.16 8.78 15.41
N LYS A 282 -11.95 9.44 16.28
CA LYS A 282 -12.77 8.76 17.28
C LYS A 282 -13.79 7.80 16.68
N TYR A 283 -14.58 8.27 15.73
CA TYR A 283 -15.60 7.41 15.08
C TYR A 283 -14.97 6.37 14.15
N GLY A 284 -13.91 6.74 13.42
CA GLY A 284 -13.19 5.82 12.57
C GLY A 284 -12.60 4.64 13.35
N ILE A 285 -11.95 4.90 14.50
CA ILE A 285 -11.41 3.87 15.40
C ILE A 285 -12.54 2.95 15.90
N LEU A 286 -13.65 3.53 16.37
CA LEU A 286 -14.80 2.75 16.85
C LEU A 286 -15.37 1.84 15.76
N ILE A 287 -15.52 2.35 14.54
CA ILE A 287 -16.04 1.59 13.40
C ILE A 287 -15.07 0.46 13.03
N VAL A 288 -13.75 0.70 13.02
CA VAL A 288 -12.75 -0.35 12.77
C VAL A 288 -12.79 -1.43 13.86
N LEU A 289 -12.94 -1.06 15.13
CA LEU A 289 -13.12 -2.01 16.23
C LEU A 289 -14.34 -2.92 16.01
N ILE A 290 -15.48 -2.31 15.68
CA ILE A 290 -16.71 -3.05 15.40
C ILE A 290 -16.52 -3.96 14.18
N SER A 291 -15.80 -3.50 13.16
CA SER A 291 -15.52 -4.31 11.97
C SER A 291 -14.76 -5.60 12.32
N TYR A 292 -13.73 -5.49 13.15
CA TYR A 292 -12.97 -6.67 13.59
C TYR A 292 -13.78 -7.63 14.45
N LEU A 293 -14.73 -7.12 15.26
CA LEU A 293 -15.69 -7.97 15.97
C LEU A 293 -16.55 -8.78 14.99
N PHE A 294 -17.15 -8.12 14.01
CA PHE A 294 -17.97 -8.82 13.00
C PHE A 294 -17.12 -9.79 12.17
N ALA A 295 -15.87 -9.47 11.85
CA ALA A 295 -14.98 -10.38 11.15
C ALA A 295 -14.67 -11.63 11.98
N ALA A 296 -14.35 -11.47 13.28
CA ALA A 296 -14.02 -12.56 14.18
C ALA A 296 -15.21 -13.52 14.39
N TYR A 297 -16.43 -13.00 14.44
CA TYR A 297 -17.67 -13.80 14.65
C TYR A 297 -18.43 -14.07 13.35
N SER A 298 -17.79 -13.95 12.19
CA SER A 298 -18.47 -14.13 10.92
C SER A 298 -18.82 -15.60 10.66
N SER A 299 -20.09 -15.95 10.85
CA SER A 299 -20.65 -17.27 10.55
C SER A 299 -21.11 -17.41 9.09
N SER A 300 -21.14 -16.33 8.33
CA SER A 300 -21.51 -16.30 6.91
C SER A 300 -20.71 -15.24 6.15
N ILE A 301 -20.57 -15.47 4.84
CA ILE A 301 -19.87 -14.52 3.96
C ILE A 301 -20.53 -13.12 3.96
N ALA A 302 -21.84 -13.04 4.15
CA ALA A 302 -22.56 -11.76 4.22
C ALA A 302 -22.14 -10.94 5.46
N ILE A 303 -21.96 -11.57 6.62
CA ILE A 303 -21.46 -10.94 7.84
C ILE A 303 -20.00 -10.48 7.63
N PHE A 304 -19.20 -11.30 6.97
CA PHE A 304 -17.82 -10.94 6.65
C PHE A 304 -17.76 -9.73 5.68
N TYR A 305 -18.59 -9.71 4.63
CA TYR A 305 -18.70 -8.54 3.75
C TYR A 305 -19.12 -7.27 4.51
N PHE A 306 -20.05 -7.39 5.45
CA PHE A 306 -20.44 -6.27 6.30
C PHE A 306 -19.28 -5.79 7.18
N ALA A 307 -18.49 -6.70 7.74
CA ALA A 307 -17.27 -6.37 8.46
C ALA A 307 -16.28 -5.60 7.57
N ILE A 308 -16.07 -6.05 6.35
CA ILE A 308 -15.18 -5.38 5.38
C ILE A 308 -15.69 -3.99 4.99
N ILE A 309 -17.02 -3.80 4.83
CA ILE A 309 -17.61 -2.46 4.62
C ILE A 309 -17.27 -1.53 5.79
N LEU A 310 -17.50 -1.98 7.01
CA LEU A 310 -17.20 -1.19 8.20
C LEU A 310 -15.70 -0.87 8.29
N ASN A 311 -14.82 -1.83 7.99
CA ASN A 311 -13.38 -1.60 7.98
C ASN A 311 -12.98 -0.51 6.97
N GLY A 312 -13.54 -0.57 5.76
CA GLY A 312 -13.34 0.45 4.75
C GLY A 312 -13.81 1.83 5.20
N ILE A 313 -15.01 1.92 5.80
CA ILE A 313 -15.55 3.18 6.33
C ILE A 313 -14.61 3.76 7.38
N GLY A 314 -14.23 3.01 8.39
CA GLY A 314 -13.35 3.48 9.46
C GLY A 314 -11.96 3.87 8.97
N SER A 315 -11.36 3.05 8.09
CA SER A 315 -10.04 3.34 7.50
C SER A 315 -10.05 4.61 6.63
N GLY A 316 -11.15 4.86 5.90
CA GLY A 316 -11.34 6.07 5.09
C GLY A 316 -11.43 7.34 5.93
N MET A 317 -11.87 7.25 7.18
CA MET A 317 -11.88 8.36 8.14
C MET A 317 -10.51 8.55 8.82
N ILE A 318 -9.89 7.47 9.30
CA ILE A 318 -8.67 7.53 10.14
C ILE A 318 -7.47 8.08 9.38
N ARG A 319 -7.19 7.56 8.18
CA ARG A 319 -5.96 7.88 7.46
C ARG A 319 -5.80 9.37 7.14
N PRO A 320 -6.79 10.03 6.50
CA PRO A 320 -6.68 11.46 6.19
C PRO A 320 -6.69 12.31 7.47
N ALA A 321 -7.46 11.90 8.50
CA ALA A 321 -7.53 12.62 9.76
C ALA A 321 -6.18 12.64 10.50
N ASN A 322 -5.49 11.49 10.59
CA ASN A 322 -4.18 11.40 11.20
C ASN A 322 -3.11 12.20 10.42
N ALA A 323 -3.13 12.11 9.09
CA ALA A 323 -2.21 12.88 8.26
C ALA A 323 -2.45 14.39 8.37
N SER A 324 -3.70 14.82 8.43
CA SER A 324 -4.09 16.22 8.64
C SER A 324 -3.70 16.71 10.03
N ALA A 325 -3.97 15.93 11.08
CA ALA A 325 -3.63 16.28 12.45
C ALA A 325 -2.11 16.42 12.65
N LEU A 326 -1.31 15.49 12.10
CA LEU A 326 0.15 15.62 12.10
C LEU A 326 0.62 16.89 11.36
N SER A 327 0.03 17.18 10.20
CA SER A 327 0.39 18.38 9.42
C SER A 327 0.07 19.68 10.19
N LEU A 328 -1.08 19.75 10.85
CA LEU A 328 -1.50 20.91 11.63
C LEU A 328 -0.68 21.10 12.93
N ALA A 329 -0.11 20.02 13.46
CA ALA A 329 0.79 20.08 14.61
C ALA A 329 2.20 20.60 14.26
N GLN A 330 2.49 20.85 12.97
CA GLN A 330 3.80 21.30 12.49
C GLN A 330 3.74 22.70 11.90
N SER A 331 4.89 23.41 11.99
CA SER A 331 5.06 24.66 11.25
C SER A 331 5.04 24.43 9.74
N PRO A 332 4.68 25.43 8.93
CA PRO A 332 4.60 25.29 7.46
C PRO A 332 5.88 24.74 6.80
N GLU A 333 7.06 25.12 7.33
CA GLU A 333 8.37 24.67 6.84
C GLU A 333 8.58 23.17 7.09
N ASN A 334 7.97 22.62 8.12
CA ASN A 334 8.18 21.27 8.63
C ASN A 334 7.14 20.25 8.12
N GLN A 335 6.05 20.70 7.48
CA GLN A 335 4.98 19.85 6.99
C GLN A 335 5.48 18.78 5.98
N GLY A 336 6.44 19.16 5.14
CA GLY A 336 7.05 18.21 4.18
C GLY A 336 7.81 17.08 4.87
N SER A 337 8.57 17.40 5.92
CA SER A 337 9.31 16.41 6.71
C SER A 337 8.36 15.50 7.47
N ALA A 338 7.29 16.04 8.07
CA ALA A 338 6.26 15.27 8.76
C ALA A 338 5.55 14.29 7.83
N ALA A 339 5.19 14.73 6.62
CA ALA A 339 4.60 13.84 5.60
C ALA A 339 5.59 12.74 5.16
N GLY A 340 6.88 13.05 5.06
CA GLY A 340 7.93 12.08 4.79
C GLY A 340 8.03 11.01 5.88
N TYR A 341 8.03 11.41 7.14
CA TYR A 341 8.01 10.47 8.27
C TYR A 341 6.77 9.59 8.28
N LEU A 342 5.59 10.17 8.03
CA LEU A 342 4.34 9.41 7.94
C LEU A 342 4.44 8.33 6.84
N GLY A 343 4.99 8.67 5.68
CA GLY A 343 5.24 7.72 4.60
C GLY A 343 6.24 6.61 4.96
N SER A 344 7.20 6.87 5.83
CA SER A 344 8.22 5.89 6.25
C SER A 344 7.71 4.87 7.27
N VAL A 345 6.66 5.17 8.03
CA VAL A 345 6.09 4.24 9.01
C VAL A 345 5.07 3.26 8.42
N ILE A 346 4.47 3.57 7.27
CA ILE A 346 3.50 2.69 6.60
C ILE A 346 4.08 1.29 6.30
N PRO A 347 5.33 1.13 5.80
CA PRO A 347 5.92 -0.19 5.58
C PRO A 347 6.07 -1.04 6.84
N ILE A 348 6.14 -0.44 8.03
CA ILE A 348 6.30 -1.15 9.31
C ILE A 348 5.16 -2.16 9.51
N GLY A 349 3.94 -1.83 9.11
CA GLY A 349 2.81 -2.75 9.17
C GLY A 349 3.08 -4.06 8.44
N HIS A 350 3.56 -3.96 7.21
CA HIS A 350 3.90 -5.15 6.40
C HIS A 350 5.11 -5.92 6.93
N MET A 351 6.06 -5.25 7.59
CA MET A 351 7.23 -5.90 8.21
C MET A 351 6.82 -6.73 9.43
N LEU A 352 5.86 -6.25 10.22
CA LEU A 352 5.39 -6.92 11.44
C LEU A 352 4.42 -8.07 11.15
N THR A 353 3.73 -8.07 10.02
CA THR A 353 2.71 -9.08 9.69
C THR A 353 3.23 -10.52 9.78
N PRO A 354 4.37 -10.93 9.17
CA PRO A 354 4.85 -12.31 9.27
C PRO A 354 5.38 -12.68 10.67
N ILE A 355 5.74 -11.67 11.47
CA ILE A 355 6.32 -11.89 12.80
C ILE A 355 5.24 -12.01 13.87
N VAL A 356 4.16 -11.24 13.75
CA VAL A 356 3.11 -11.15 14.78
C VAL A 356 1.78 -11.70 14.28
N ALA A 357 1.26 -11.20 13.15
CA ALA A 357 -0.08 -11.51 12.69
C ALA A 357 -0.21 -12.95 12.17
N MET A 358 0.71 -13.41 11.34
CA MET A 358 0.59 -14.74 10.72
C MET A 358 0.80 -15.89 11.69
N PRO A 359 1.75 -15.85 12.65
CA PRO A 359 1.81 -16.88 13.69
C PRO A 359 0.52 -17.01 14.52
N ILE A 360 -0.14 -15.89 14.82
CA ILE A 360 -1.43 -15.89 15.53
C ILE A 360 -2.53 -16.46 14.64
N TYR A 361 -2.55 -16.08 13.37
CA TYR A 361 -3.47 -16.62 12.37
C TYR A 361 -3.36 -18.15 12.27
N GLN A 362 -2.13 -18.71 12.31
CA GLN A 362 -1.89 -20.16 12.24
C GLN A 362 -2.39 -20.91 13.46
N ILE A 363 -2.47 -20.26 14.64
CA ILE A 363 -3.05 -20.88 15.84
C ILE A 363 -4.58 -20.97 15.68
N ASP A 364 -5.20 -19.86 15.31
CA ASP A 364 -6.62 -19.77 15.01
C ASP A 364 -6.90 -18.54 14.12
N PRO A 365 -7.48 -18.72 12.92
CA PRO A 365 -7.79 -17.64 11.99
C PRO A 365 -8.59 -16.49 12.60
N THR A 366 -9.48 -16.77 13.56
CA THR A 366 -10.32 -15.75 14.20
C THR A 366 -9.56 -14.94 15.24
N SER A 367 -8.56 -15.53 15.88
CA SER A 367 -7.73 -14.88 16.92
C SER A 367 -6.98 -13.65 16.40
N LEU A 368 -6.63 -13.61 15.11
CA LEU A 368 -6.03 -12.43 14.49
C LEU A 368 -6.93 -11.18 14.61
N TYR A 369 -8.23 -11.36 14.44
CA TYR A 369 -9.18 -10.25 14.50
C TYR A 369 -9.44 -9.80 15.95
N TYR A 370 -9.38 -10.70 16.93
CA TYR A 370 -9.42 -10.34 18.36
C TYR A 370 -8.18 -9.55 18.79
N LEU A 371 -7.00 -9.94 18.32
CA LEU A 371 -5.77 -9.20 18.62
C LEU A 371 -5.85 -7.77 18.10
N ALA A 372 -6.33 -7.57 16.86
CA ALA A 372 -6.52 -6.27 16.28
C ALA A 372 -7.45 -5.36 17.12
N GLN A 373 -8.47 -5.94 17.78
CA GLN A 373 -9.33 -5.21 18.73
C GLN A 373 -8.56 -4.73 19.96
N CYS A 374 -7.78 -5.60 20.60
CA CYS A 374 -7.00 -5.24 21.78
C CYS A 374 -6.03 -4.10 21.49
N TYR A 375 -5.42 -4.13 20.30
CA TYR A 375 -4.53 -3.06 19.84
C TYR A 375 -5.25 -1.73 19.62
N VAL A 376 -6.44 -1.74 19.03
CA VAL A 376 -7.19 -0.50 18.76
C VAL A 376 -7.81 0.08 20.05
N LEU A 377 -8.22 -0.78 21.01
CA LEU A 377 -8.72 -0.34 22.33
C LEU A 377 -7.65 0.38 23.17
N SER A 378 -6.39 -0.06 23.08
CA SER A 378 -5.29 0.60 23.79
C SER A 378 -5.04 2.06 23.35
N GLN A 379 -5.62 2.47 22.22
CA GLN A 379 -5.47 3.83 21.65
C GLN A 379 -6.58 4.82 22.09
N GLN A 380 -7.64 4.36 22.74
CA GLN A 380 -8.68 5.26 23.26
C GLN A 380 -8.22 6.03 24.52
N SER A 381 -7.05 5.66 25.07
CA SER A 381 -6.46 6.28 26.27
C SER A 381 -5.33 7.28 25.95
N LEU A 382 -4.98 7.48 24.67
CA LEU A 382 -4.03 8.49 24.17
C LEU A 382 -4.78 9.62 23.47
#